data_3aee7acbb9e909eac8eb9db4bdd25a7c
#
_entry.id   3aee7acbb9e909eac8eb9db4bdd25a7c
#
_cell.length_a   1.000
_cell.length_b   1.000
_cell.length_c   1.000
_cell.angle_alpha   90.00
_cell.angle_beta   90.00
_cell.angle_gamma   90.00
#
_symmetry.space_group_name_H-M   'P 1'
#
loop_
_entity.id
_entity.type
_entity.pdbx_description
1 polymer ?
#
loop_
_entity_poly.entity_id
_entity_poly.type
_entity_poly.pdbx_seq_one_letter_code
_entity_poly.pdbx_strand_id
1 'polypeptide(L)'
;MTENTPVPVITVSNLIKQFGRFAALRGVTAEFSGGKLYAILGDNGAGKTTLLRTLAGLNQPSSGHISILGSSKFHDICQQVGYMAHPSLLYDEMSGMENLDYFARLYGITSRERCAEVIRAVGLDPDLVRPVGQYSQGMKQRMSLARALLNNPKILLLDEPFSNVDTHSATEMVRLLARTRDQGKTLFIVTHQASLLEGAADEFVWMESGKIVGRTRELKRPESHGESAGGNLTGGNLK
;
A
#
# COMPACT_ATOMS: atom_id res chain seq x y z
N MET A 1 30.13 18.21 5.20
CA MET A 1 28.85 18.12 4.47
C MET A 1 28.02 17.09 5.19
N THR A 2 27.10 17.51 6.04
CA THR A 2 26.17 16.59 6.73
C THR A 2 25.21 16.04 5.69
N GLU A 3 25.31 14.73 5.38
CA GLU A 3 24.33 14.03 4.59
C GLU A 3 22.95 14.24 5.25
N ASN A 4 22.11 14.97 4.58
CA ASN A 4 20.73 15.21 5.00
C ASN A 4 19.95 13.91 4.77
N THR A 5 20.08 12.96 5.70
CA THR A 5 19.34 11.70 5.65
C THR A 5 17.85 12.07 5.67
N PRO A 6 17.08 11.75 4.63
CA PRO A 6 15.67 12.14 4.58
C PRO A 6 14.93 11.53 5.76
N VAL A 7 14.23 12.37 6.52
CA VAL A 7 13.41 11.92 7.67
C VAL A 7 12.40 10.90 7.19
N PRO A 8 12.33 9.72 7.80
CA PRO A 8 11.39 8.69 7.39
C PRO A 8 9.95 9.15 7.63
N VAL A 9 9.08 8.92 6.64
CA VAL A 9 7.64 9.22 6.77
C VAL A 9 6.86 8.09 7.44
N ILE A 10 7.39 6.87 7.41
CA ILE A 10 6.89 5.73 8.18
C ILE A 10 8.07 5.05 8.87
N THR A 11 7.94 4.85 10.16
CA THR A 11 8.85 4.01 10.96
C THR A 11 8.03 2.91 11.62
N VAL A 12 8.51 1.68 11.47
CA VAL A 12 7.93 0.48 12.08
C VAL A 12 9.00 -0.20 12.90
N SER A 13 8.73 -0.47 14.19
CA SER A 13 9.69 -1.08 15.12
C SER A 13 9.09 -2.32 15.76
N ASN A 14 9.68 -3.48 15.46
CA ASN A 14 9.30 -4.79 16.00
C ASN A 14 7.79 -5.07 15.97
N LEU A 15 7.15 -4.75 14.84
CA LEU A 15 5.71 -4.84 14.68
C LEU A 15 5.23 -6.28 14.63
N ILE A 16 4.36 -6.65 15.56
CA ILE A 16 3.70 -7.95 15.62
C ILE A 16 2.19 -7.76 15.49
N LYS A 17 1.56 -8.57 14.64
CA LYS A 17 0.10 -8.67 14.54
C LYS A 17 -0.33 -10.12 14.59
N GLN A 18 -1.16 -10.44 15.57
CA GLN A 18 -1.73 -11.77 15.79
C GLN A 18 -3.26 -11.73 15.59
N PHE A 19 -3.80 -12.81 15.05
CA PHE A 19 -5.22 -13.13 14.99
C PHE A 19 -5.43 -14.49 15.67
N GLY A 20 -5.87 -14.47 16.91
CA GLY A 20 -5.89 -15.67 17.74
C GLY A 20 -4.48 -16.26 17.90
N ARG A 21 -4.30 -17.50 17.44
CA ARG A 21 -2.98 -18.21 17.49
C ARG A 21 -2.10 -17.95 16.26
N PHE A 22 -2.62 -17.29 15.23
CA PHE A 22 -1.90 -17.03 13.99
C PHE A 22 -1.22 -15.67 14.02
N ALA A 23 0.11 -15.66 13.91
CA ALA A 23 0.90 -14.44 13.81
C ALA A 23 1.08 -14.06 12.32
N ALA A 24 0.35 -13.03 11.87
CA ALA A 24 0.41 -12.52 10.51
C ALA A 24 1.61 -11.59 10.27
N LEU A 25 2.04 -10.84 11.30
CA LEU A 25 3.29 -10.08 11.29
C LEU A 25 4.14 -10.53 12.50
N ARG A 26 5.45 -10.71 12.27
CA ARG A 26 6.37 -11.37 13.21
C ARG A 26 7.62 -10.54 13.46
N GLY A 27 7.45 -9.31 13.97
CA GLY A 27 8.56 -8.42 14.31
C GLY A 27 9.07 -7.63 13.10
N VAL A 28 8.17 -7.05 12.31
CA VAL A 28 8.56 -6.19 11.18
C VAL A 28 9.23 -4.93 11.72
N THR A 29 10.44 -4.64 11.23
CA THR A 29 11.17 -3.40 11.50
C THR A 29 11.62 -2.81 10.18
N ALA A 30 11.23 -1.56 9.90
CA ALA A 30 11.55 -0.86 8.66
C ALA A 30 11.34 0.64 8.79
N GLU A 31 12.08 1.41 7.99
CA GLU A 31 11.88 2.83 7.78
C GLU A 31 11.65 3.10 6.29
N PHE A 32 10.75 4.04 5.99
CA PHE A 32 10.39 4.40 4.63
C PHE A 32 10.45 5.91 4.45
N SER A 33 11.20 6.34 3.43
CA SER A 33 11.35 7.75 3.07
C SER A 33 10.14 8.26 2.30
N GLY A 34 9.89 9.56 2.37
CA GLY A 34 8.80 10.22 1.62
C GLY A 34 9.06 10.33 0.12
N GLY A 35 7.98 10.56 -0.64
CA GLY A 35 8.03 10.83 -2.08
C GLY A 35 8.45 9.63 -2.94
N LYS A 36 8.26 8.40 -2.46
CA LYS A 36 8.63 7.17 -3.14
C LYS A 36 7.43 6.24 -3.37
N LEU A 37 7.54 5.40 -4.38
CA LEU A 37 6.65 4.28 -4.64
C LEU A 37 7.32 2.97 -4.22
N TYR A 38 6.76 2.33 -3.21
CA TYR A 38 7.18 1.04 -2.67
C TYR A 38 6.25 -0.06 -3.16
N ALA A 39 6.80 -1.07 -3.85
CA ALA A 39 6.07 -2.28 -4.20
C ALA A 39 6.30 -3.36 -3.13
N ILE A 40 5.25 -3.78 -2.43
CA ILE A 40 5.32 -4.83 -1.40
C ILE A 40 4.97 -6.17 -2.04
N LEU A 41 5.95 -7.05 -2.08
CA LEU A 41 5.89 -8.33 -2.77
C LEU A 41 6.04 -9.50 -1.80
N GLY A 42 5.61 -10.68 -2.21
CA GLY A 42 5.70 -11.94 -1.45
C GLY A 42 4.51 -12.84 -1.74
N ASP A 43 4.58 -14.07 -1.27
CA ASP A 43 3.56 -15.09 -1.50
C ASP A 43 2.24 -14.77 -0.76
N ASN A 44 1.18 -15.52 -1.09
CA ASN A 44 -0.07 -15.45 -0.34
C ASN A 44 0.18 -15.84 1.12
N GLY A 45 -0.39 -15.08 2.05
CA GLY A 45 -0.15 -15.28 3.47
C GLY A 45 1.15 -14.68 4.02
N ALA A 46 2.00 -14.03 3.21
CA ALA A 46 3.24 -13.39 3.67
C ALA A 46 3.02 -12.20 4.63
N GLY A 47 1.78 -11.71 4.79
CA GLY A 47 1.44 -10.61 5.70
C GLY A 47 1.28 -9.24 5.03
N LYS A 48 1.37 -9.14 3.70
CA LYS A 48 1.33 -7.88 2.93
C LYS A 48 0.11 -7.01 3.24
N THR A 49 -1.10 -7.54 3.01
CA THR A 49 -2.37 -6.86 3.32
C THR A 49 -2.49 -6.52 4.80
N THR A 50 -2.00 -7.42 5.68
CA THR A 50 -2.00 -7.16 7.13
C THR A 50 -1.11 -5.98 7.47
N LEU A 51 0.09 -5.87 6.86
CA LEU A 51 0.97 -4.73 7.03
C LEU A 51 0.29 -3.44 6.56
N LEU A 52 -0.27 -3.40 5.33
CA LEU A 52 -0.99 -2.22 4.84
C LEU A 52 -2.14 -1.81 5.76
N ARG A 53 -2.99 -2.77 6.18
CA ARG A 53 -4.11 -2.48 7.07
C ARG A 53 -3.67 -1.98 8.44
N THR A 54 -2.53 -2.44 8.93
CA THR A 54 -1.97 -1.98 10.20
C THR A 54 -1.40 -0.56 10.06
N LEU A 55 -0.72 -0.26 8.95
CA LEU A 55 -0.27 1.11 8.63
C LEU A 55 -1.44 2.06 8.39
N ALA A 56 -2.55 1.60 7.83
CA ALA A 56 -3.78 2.38 7.66
C ALA A 56 -4.54 2.62 8.99
N GLY A 57 -4.08 2.02 10.10
CA GLY A 57 -4.77 2.08 11.39
C GLY A 57 -6.01 1.18 11.48
N LEU A 58 -6.31 0.38 10.46
CA LEU A 58 -7.47 -0.52 10.44
C LEU A 58 -7.29 -1.76 11.32
N ASN A 59 -6.04 -2.11 11.62
CA ASN A 59 -5.67 -3.17 12.56
C ASN A 59 -4.75 -2.60 13.63
N GLN A 60 -5.12 -2.71 14.88
CA GLN A 60 -4.19 -2.39 15.97
C GLN A 60 -3.06 -3.42 16.03
N PRO A 61 -1.78 -3.01 16.20
CA PRO A 61 -0.69 -3.92 16.51
C PRO A 61 -0.97 -4.77 17.75
N SER A 62 -0.49 -6.00 17.78
CA SER A 62 -0.45 -6.81 19.02
C SER A 62 0.72 -6.39 19.90
N SER A 63 1.85 -5.99 19.29
CA SER A 63 3.00 -5.35 19.95
C SER A 63 3.86 -4.63 18.91
N GLY A 64 4.86 -3.87 19.38
CA GLY A 64 5.69 -3.01 18.55
C GLY A 64 5.10 -1.61 18.36
N HIS A 65 5.79 -0.78 17.58
CA HIS A 65 5.44 0.62 17.40
C HIS A 65 5.37 0.99 15.93
N ILE A 66 4.45 1.91 15.61
CA ILE A 66 4.33 2.54 14.29
C ILE A 66 4.32 4.05 14.51
N SER A 67 5.13 4.76 13.74
CA SER A 67 5.05 6.21 13.60
C SER A 67 4.83 6.56 12.13
N ILE A 68 3.85 7.39 11.85
CA ILE A 68 3.53 7.87 10.51
C ILE A 68 3.56 9.39 10.54
N LEU A 69 4.45 9.99 9.74
CA LEU A 69 4.69 11.44 9.71
C LEU A 69 4.94 12.03 11.11
N GLY A 70 5.65 11.27 11.96
CA GLY A 70 5.97 11.66 13.33
C GLY A 70 4.86 11.43 14.36
N SER A 71 3.68 10.94 13.95
CA SER A 71 2.58 10.62 14.87
C SER A 71 2.33 9.12 14.99
N SER A 72 1.97 8.67 16.19
CA SER A 72 1.45 7.32 16.47
C SER A 72 -0.05 7.33 16.80
N LYS A 73 -0.68 8.51 16.78
CA LYS A 73 -2.10 8.66 17.12
C LYS A 73 -2.96 8.29 15.90
N PHE A 74 -3.92 7.39 16.11
CA PHE A 74 -4.82 6.90 15.07
C PHE A 74 -5.51 8.03 14.29
N HIS A 75 -6.03 9.04 14.98
CA HIS A 75 -6.73 10.16 14.36
C HIS A 75 -5.85 10.92 13.36
N ASP A 76 -4.60 11.22 13.74
CA ASP A 76 -3.65 11.94 12.88
C ASP A 76 -3.26 11.10 11.65
N ILE A 77 -3.09 9.78 11.85
CA ILE A 77 -2.78 8.82 10.80
C ILE A 77 -3.92 8.79 9.77
N CYS A 78 -5.18 8.65 10.21
CA CYS A 78 -6.34 8.58 9.32
C CYS A 78 -6.51 9.82 8.44
N GLN A 79 -6.07 10.99 8.90
CA GLN A 79 -6.14 12.22 8.11
C GLN A 79 -5.05 12.30 7.02
N GLN A 80 -3.94 11.59 7.18
CA GLN A 80 -2.77 11.67 6.31
C GLN A 80 -2.61 10.46 5.39
N VAL A 81 -3.40 9.41 5.61
CA VAL A 81 -3.30 8.14 4.90
C VAL A 81 -4.57 7.87 4.09
N GLY A 82 -4.42 7.66 2.80
CA GLY A 82 -5.48 7.12 1.93
C GLY A 82 -5.30 5.61 1.79
N TYR A 83 -6.38 4.85 1.97
CA TYR A 83 -6.35 3.40 1.84
C TYR A 83 -7.31 2.91 0.76
N MET A 84 -6.79 2.16 -0.19
CA MET A 84 -7.54 1.45 -1.21
C MET A 84 -7.47 -0.05 -0.91
N ALA A 85 -8.62 -0.63 -0.55
CA ALA A 85 -8.75 -2.05 -0.28
C ALA A 85 -8.96 -2.85 -1.56
N HIS A 86 -8.64 -4.15 -1.53
CA HIS A 86 -8.96 -5.07 -2.62
C HIS A 86 -10.45 -5.08 -3.00
N PRO A 87 -11.44 -5.16 -2.08
CA PRO A 87 -12.82 -4.76 -2.38
C PRO A 87 -12.89 -3.24 -2.53
N SER A 88 -13.58 -2.74 -3.56
CA SER A 88 -13.65 -1.30 -3.85
C SER A 88 -14.21 -0.45 -2.71
N LEU A 89 -15.04 -1.07 -1.85
CA LEU A 89 -15.78 -0.41 -0.76
C LEU A 89 -16.61 0.79 -1.26
N LEU A 90 -17.12 0.70 -2.48
CA LEU A 90 -18.03 1.64 -3.09
C LEU A 90 -19.47 1.09 -3.02
N TYR A 91 -20.44 1.98 -3.00
CA TYR A 91 -21.84 1.62 -3.06
C TYR A 91 -22.24 1.45 -4.51
N ASP A 92 -22.55 0.24 -4.91
CA ASP A 92 -22.81 -0.14 -6.31
C ASP A 92 -24.07 0.56 -6.88
N GLU A 93 -25.02 0.94 -6.04
CA GLU A 93 -26.27 1.61 -6.41
C GLU A 93 -26.11 3.11 -6.65
N MET A 94 -25.02 3.70 -6.17
CA MET A 94 -24.71 5.13 -6.28
C MET A 94 -23.83 5.40 -7.50
N SER A 95 -23.96 6.60 -8.08
CA SER A 95 -23.00 7.14 -9.05
C SER A 95 -21.64 7.38 -8.41
N GLY A 96 -20.61 7.63 -9.23
CA GLY A 96 -19.26 7.97 -8.72
C GLY A 96 -19.27 9.24 -7.87
N MET A 97 -20.01 10.26 -8.32
CA MET A 97 -20.13 11.52 -7.60
C MET A 97 -20.84 11.35 -6.25
N GLU A 98 -21.94 10.61 -6.20
CA GLU A 98 -22.67 10.33 -4.95
C GLU A 98 -21.82 9.55 -3.96
N ASN A 99 -21.08 8.56 -4.43
CA ASN A 99 -20.11 7.84 -3.61
C ASN A 99 -19.10 8.79 -2.97
N LEU A 100 -18.46 9.67 -3.77
CA LEU A 100 -17.47 10.59 -3.21
C LEU A 100 -18.08 11.64 -2.29
N ASP A 101 -19.26 12.15 -2.60
CA ASP A 101 -19.97 13.11 -1.73
C ASP A 101 -20.27 12.49 -0.36
N TYR A 102 -20.69 11.20 -0.34
CA TYR A 102 -20.88 10.46 0.90
C TYR A 102 -19.59 10.38 1.73
N PHE A 103 -18.46 9.94 1.13
CA PHE A 103 -17.18 9.83 1.83
C PHE A 103 -16.61 11.21 2.20
N ALA A 104 -16.80 12.24 1.37
CA ALA A 104 -16.36 13.60 1.64
C ALA A 104 -16.97 14.13 2.94
N ARG A 105 -18.26 13.92 3.14
CA ARG A 105 -18.97 14.33 4.37
C ARG A 105 -18.40 13.64 5.61
N LEU A 106 -17.97 12.38 5.53
CA LEU A 106 -17.31 11.70 6.65
C LEU A 106 -15.96 12.32 7.03
N TYR A 107 -15.27 12.95 6.06
CA TYR A 107 -14.05 13.74 6.29
C TYR A 107 -14.31 15.21 6.63
N GLY A 108 -15.58 15.64 6.70
CA GLY A 108 -15.93 17.05 6.89
C GLY A 108 -15.68 17.92 5.65
N ILE A 109 -15.49 17.31 4.48
CA ILE A 109 -15.32 17.99 3.20
C ILE A 109 -16.70 18.30 2.63
N THR A 110 -17.02 19.58 2.47
CA THR A 110 -18.32 20.04 1.93
C THR A 110 -18.24 20.46 0.46
N SER A 111 -17.04 20.54 -0.10
CA SER A 111 -16.81 20.98 -1.47
C SER A 111 -17.10 19.85 -2.46
N ARG A 112 -18.20 19.99 -3.22
CA ARG A 112 -18.52 19.09 -4.35
C ARG A 112 -17.47 19.18 -5.47
N GLU A 113 -16.85 20.37 -5.65
CA GLU A 113 -15.77 20.53 -6.62
C GLU A 113 -14.57 19.64 -6.28
N ARG A 114 -14.25 19.45 -4.98
CA ARG A 114 -13.21 18.52 -4.57
C ARG A 114 -13.50 17.09 -5.01
N CYS A 115 -14.76 16.64 -4.96
CA CYS A 115 -15.16 15.34 -5.49
C CYS A 115 -14.94 15.26 -7.01
N ALA A 116 -15.36 16.29 -7.74
CA ALA A 116 -15.17 16.35 -9.19
C ALA A 116 -13.67 16.36 -9.58
N GLU A 117 -12.84 17.13 -8.87
CA GLU A 117 -11.39 17.16 -9.09
C GLU A 117 -10.76 15.77 -8.99
N VAL A 118 -11.04 15.01 -7.93
CA VAL A 118 -10.42 13.68 -7.76
C VAL A 118 -10.97 12.65 -8.74
N ILE A 119 -12.24 12.77 -9.18
CA ILE A 119 -12.79 11.93 -10.25
C ILE A 119 -12.05 12.21 -11.57
N ARG A 120 -11.87 13.48 -11.94
CA ARG A 120 -11.08 13.86 -13.13
C ARG A 120 -9.62 13.41 -13.02
N ALA A 121 -9.02 13.56 -11.84
CA ALA A 121 -7.63 13.17 -11.60
C ALA A 121 -7.38 11.68 -11.86
N VAL A 122 -8.37 10.82 -11.63
CA VAL A 122 -8.27 9.38 -11.94
C VAL A 122 -8.74 9.04 -13.36
N GLY A 123 -9.03 10.04 -14.19
CA GLY A 123 -9.44 9.86 -15.60
C GLY A 123 -10.87 9.37 -15.76
N LEU A 124 -11.76 9.76 -14.85
CA LEU A 124 -13.20 9.50 -14.95
C LEU A 124 -13.97 10.82 -15.14
N ASP A 125 -15.18 10.70 -15.68
CA ASP A 125 -16.09 11.82 -15.86
C ASP A 125 -16.92 12.01 -14.57
N PRO A 126 -16.85 13.20 -13.90
CA PRO A 126 -17.65 13.50 -12.71
C PRO A 126 -19.15 13.60 -12.98
N ASP A 127 -19.55 13.86 -14.22
CA ASP A 127 -20.95 14.00 -14.62
C ASP A 127 -21.60 12.66 -15.02
N LEU A 128 -20.86 11.56 -14.90
CA LEU A 128 -21.36 10.23 -15.19
C LEU A 128 -22.39 9.80 -14.13
N VAL A 129 -23.67 9.80 -14.50
CA VAL A 129 -24.80 9.54 -13.58
C VAL A 129 -25.11 8.07 -13.36
N ARG A 130 -24.58 7.15 -14.19
CA ARG A 130 -24.85 5.71 -14.02
C ARG A 130 -24.25 5.18 -12.71
N PRO A 131 -24.90 4.18 -12.06
CA PRO A 131 -24.41 3.54 -10.85
C PRO A 131 -23.03 2.89 -11.04
N VAL A 132 -22.20 2.93 -9.96
CA VAL A 132 -20.86 2.31 -9.95
C VAL A 132 -20.93 0.80 -10.21
N GLY A 133 -22.02 0.14 -9.84
CA GLY A 133 -22.26 -1.27 -10.17
C GLY A 133 -22.15 -1.60 -11.65
N GLN A 134 -22.43 -0.62 -12.53
CA GLN A 134 -22.35 -0.75 -13.99
C GLN A 134 -20.98 -0.29 -14.57
N TYR A 135 -20.01 0.07 -13.74
CA TYR A 135 -18.68 0.43 -14.18
C TYR A 135 -17.88 -0.82 -14.59
N SER A 136 -16.95 -0.66 -15.55
CA SER A 136 -15.95 -1.68 -15.79
C SER A 136 -15.06 -1.87 -14.54
N GLN A 137 -14.36 -2.98 -14.43
CA GLN A 137 -13.46 -3.20 -13.30
C GLN A 137 -12.38 -2.11 -13.21
N GLY A 138 -11.80 -1.68 -14.34
CA GLY A 138 -10.87 -0.57 -14.39
C GLY A 138 -11.47 0.74 -13.89
N MET A 139 -12.72 1.06 -14.24
CA MET A 139 -13.43 2.22 -13.72
C MET A 139 -13.68 2.12 -12.20
N LYS A 140 -14.07 0.93 -11.71
CA LYS A 140 -14.25 0.69 -10.26
C LYS A 140 -12.93 0.88 -9.50
N GLN A 141 -11.82 0.40 -10.03
CA GLN A 141 -10.50 0.58 -9.42
C GLN A 141 -10.09 2.07 -9.41
N ARG A 142 -10.29 2.80 -10.53
CA ARG A 142 -10.04 4.25 -10.59
C ARG A 142 -10.92 5.00 -9.59
N MET A 143 -12.20 4.63 -9.46
CA MET A 143 -13.12 5.26 -8.52
C MET A 143 -12.72 4.96 -7.06
N SER A 144 -12.25 3.75 -6.76
CA SER A 144 -11.69 3.39 -5.46
C SER A 144 -10.43 4.20 -5.12
N LEU A 145 -9.57 4.46 -6.12
CA LEU A 145 -8.42 5.34 -5.97
C LEU A 145 -8.85 6.80 -5.74
N ALA A 146 -9.88 7.30 -6.47
CA ALA A 146 -10.44 8.64 -6.23
C ALA A 146 -10.90 8.81 -4.78
N ARG A 147 -11.59 7.81 -4.23
CA ARG A 147 -11.98 7.77 -2.83
C ARG A 147 -10.77 7.85 -1.89
N ALA A 148 -9.70 7.09 -2.18
CA ALA A 148 -8.49 7.12 -1.36
C ALA A 148 -7.74 8.48 -1.44
N LEU A 149 -7.89 9.23 -2.53
CA LEU A 149 -7.30 10.55 -2.76
C LEU A 149 -8.13 11.70 -2.20
N LEU A 150 -9.38 11.46 -1.81
CA LEU A 150 -10.38 12.50 -1.51
C LEU A 150 -9.92 13.48 -0.43
N ASN A 151 -9.34 12.98 0.65
CA ASN A 151 -8.81 13.77 1.76
C ASN A 151 -7.38 14.29 1.53
N ASN A 152 -6.90 14.29 0.28
CA ASN A 152 -5.55 14.71 -0.08
C ASN A 152 -4.43 14.12 0.79
N PRO A 153 -4.38 12.80 1.00
CA PRO A 153 -3.41 12.18 1.89
C PRO A 153 -1.98 12.37 1.40
N LYS A 154 -1.01 12.33 2.33
CA LYS A 154 0.42 12.31 2.01
C LYS A 154 0.92 10.91 1.68
N ILE A 155 0.24 9.89 2.21
CA ILE A 155 0.59 8.48 2.03
C ILE A 155 -0.61 7.74 1.45
N LEU A 156 -0.36 6.94 0.42
CA LEU A 156 -1.35 6.05 -0.20
C LEU A 156 -0.94 4.59 0.02
N LEU A 157 -1.85 3.81 0.57
CA LEU A 157 -1.71 2.38 0.80
C LEU A 157 -2.71 1.66 -0.11
N LEU A 158 -2.21 0.94 -1.12
CA LEU A 158 -3.01 0.37 -2.20
C LEU A 158 -2.87 -1.16 -2.18
N ASP A 159 -3.99 -1.84 -1.92
CA ASP A 159 -4.04 -3.30 -1.84
C ASP A 159 -4.65 -3.86 -3.13
N GLU A 160 -3.83 -4.47 -3.98
CA GLU A 160 -4.18 -5.06 -5.28
C GLU A 160 -4.90 -4.08 -6.24
N PRO A 161 -4.34 -2.89 -6.52
CA PRO A 161 -5.02 -1.90 -7.36
C PRO A 161 -5.22 -2.31 -8.82
N PHE A 162 -4.53 -3.36 -9.28
CA PHE A 162 -4.59 -3.87 -10.66
C PHE A 162 -5.43 -5.13 -10.82
N SER A 163 -6.07 -5.62 -9.75
CA SER A 163 -6.84 -6.86 -9.78
C SER A 163 -8.04 -6.77 -10.72
N ASN A 164 -8.19 -7.79 -11.55
CA ASN A 164 -9.29 -7.92 -12.52
C ASN A 164 -9.39 -6.76 -13.53
N VAL A 165 -8.28 -6.10 -13.80
CA VAL A 165 -8.18 -4.99 -14.74
C VAL A 165 -7.40 -5.47 -15.98
N ASP A 166 -7.83 -5.08 -17.17
CA ASP A 166 -7.10 -5.37 -18.41
C ASP A 166 -5.75 -4.65 -18.44
N THR A 167 -4.82 -5.17 -19.24
CA THR A 167 -3.43 -4.69 -19.30
C THR A 167 -3.33 -3.20 -19.64
N HIS A 168 -4.19 -2.69 -20.55
CA HIS A 168 -4.18 -1.28 -20.92
C HIS A 168 -4.58 -0.38 -19.73
N SER A 169 -5.71 -0.68 -19.10
CA SER A 169 -6.19 0.04 -17.93
C SER A 169 -5.21 -0.06 -16.74
N ALA A 170 -4.55 -1.21 -16.54
CA ALA A 170 -3.52 -1.39 -15.52
C ALA A 170 -2.30 -0.49 -15.79
N THR A 171 -1.83 -0.44 -17.04
CA THR A 171 -0.71 0.43 -17.43
C THR A 171 -1.03 1.92 -17.22
N GLU A 172 -2.24 2.35 -17.56
CA GLU A 172 -2.67 3.72 -17.30
C GLU A 172 -2.75 4.03 -15.80
N MET A 173 -3.21 3.06 -14.99
CA MET A 173 -3.21 3.20 -13.53
C MET A 173 -1.78 3.36 -12.98
N VAL A 174 -0.82 2.58 -13.47
CA VAL A 174 0.60 2.73 -13.07
C VAL A 174 1.11 4.13 -13.39
N ARG A 175 0.81 4.66 -14.59
CA ARG A 175 1.20 6.03 -14.97
C ARG A 175 0.58 7.09 -14.03
N LEU A 176 -0.68 6.90 -13.65
CA LEU A 176 -1.37 7.77 -12.70
C LEU A 176 -0.71 7.72 -11.31
N LEU A 177 -0.37 6.52 -10.82
CA LEU A 177 0.30 6.34 -9.53
C LEU A 177 1.71 6.93 -9.53
N ALA A 178 2.47 6.77 -10.63
CA ALA A 178 3.78 7.40 -10.80
C ALA A 178 3.68 8.94 -10.74
N ARG A 179 2.73 9.56 -11.47
CA ARG A 179 2.48 11.00 -11.39
C ARG A 179 2.10 11.44 -9.97
N THR A 180 1.33 10.63 -9.26
CA THR A 180 0.92 10.91 -7.88
C THR A 180 2.13 10.91 -6.93
N ARG A 181 3.09 9.99 -7.14
CA ARG A 181 4.40 9.99 -6.45
C ARG A 181 5.19 11.25 -6.80
N ASP A 182 5.28 11.62 -8.07
CA ASP A 182 6.05 12.78 -8.55
C ASP A 182 5.50 14.10 -7.99
N GLN A 183 4.24 14.12 -7.56
CA GLN A 183 3.63 15.21 -6.79
C GLN A 183 4.03 15.20 -5.29
N GLY A 184 4.97 14.36 -4.89
CA GLY A 184 5.50 14.27 -3.54
C GLY A 184 4.76 13.32 -2.59
N LYS A 185 3.77 12.57 -3.08
CA LYS A 185 3.09 11.56 -2.25
C LYS A 185 3.91 10.29 -2.13
N THR A 186 3.76 9.58 -1.02
CA THR A 186 4.40 8.27 -0.79
C THR A 186 3.38 7.17 -1.02
N LEU A 187 3.73 6.18 -1.83
CA LEU A 187 2.82 5.11 -2.22
C LEU A 187 3.36 3.75 -1.76
N PHE A 188 2.48 2.93 -1.22
CA PHE A 188 2.73 1.51 -0.94
C PHE A 188 1.74 0.68 -1.72
N ILE A 189 2.23 -0.19 -2.57
CA ILE A 189 1.41 -1.01 -3.46
C ILE A 189 1.67 -2.48 -3.17
N VAL A 190 0.66 -3.20 -2.72
CA VAL A 190 0.65 -4.67 -2.70
C VAL A 190 0.06 -5.14 -4.01
N THR A 191 0.78 -6.00 -4.74
CA THR A 191 0.28 -6.59 -5.98
C THR A 191 0.96 -7.92 -6.30
N HIS A 192 0.22 -8.79 -7.00
CA HIS A 192 0.77 -9.99 -7.63
C HIS A 192 1.29 -9.72 -9.05
N GLN A 193 1.01 -8.54 -9.62
CA GLN A 193 1.45 -8.13 -10.95
C GLN A 193 2.66 -7.20 -10.86
N ALA A 194 3.71 -7.67 -10.20
CA ALA A 194 4.90 -6.87 -9.87
C ALA A 194 5.61 -6.29 -11.12
N SER A 195 5.57 -7.01 -12.25
CA SER A 195 6.15 -6.56 -13.52
C SER A 195 5.55 -5.25 -14.04
N LEU A 196 4.28 -4.94 -13.71
CA LEU A 196 3.68 -3.64 -14.05
C LEU A 196 4.39 -2.47 -13.37
N LEU A 197 5.06 -2.69 -12.27
CA LEU A 197 5.74 -1.66 -11.48
C LEU A 197 7.23 -1.53 -11.80
N GLU A 198 7.78 -2.35 -12.71
CA GLU A 198 9.14 -2.17 -13.20
C GLU A 198 9.30 -0.80 -13.86
N GLY A 199 10.34 -0.06 -13.46
CA GLY A 199 10.57 1.32 -13.90
C GLY A 199 9.67 2.38 -13.25
N ALA A 200 8.59 1.99 -12.54
CA ALA A 200 7.74 2.91 -11.80
C ALA A 200 8.01 2.88 -10.28
N ALA A 201 8.30 1.71 -9.71
CA ALA A 201 8.64 1.58 -8.31
C ALA A 201 10.07 2.05 -8.03
N ASP A 202 10.24 2.80 -6.94
CA ASP A 202 11.56 3.21 -6.45
C ASP A 202 12.22 2.09 -5.64
N GLU A 203 11.39 1.21 -5.06
CA GLU A 203 11.88 0.13 -4.22
C GLU A 203 10.86 -1.03 -4.13
N PHE A 204 11.37 -2.26 -4.22
CA PHE A 204 10.64 -3.50 -4.01
C PHE A 204 10.93 -4.03 -2.61
N VAL A 205 9.89 -4.21 -1.79
CA VAL A 205 9.96 -4.70 -0.41
C VAL A 205 9.45 -6.13 -0.38
N TRP A 206 10.31 -7.08 -0.07
CA TRP A 206 9.98 -8.49 -0.09
C TRP A 206 9.56 -8.98 1.29
N MET A 207 8.39 -9.59 1.35
CA MET A 207 7.82 -10.16 2.57
C MET A 207 7.69 -11.67 2.47
N GLU A 208 8.04 -12.35 3.58
CA GLU A 208 7.89 -13.78 3.75
C GLU A 208 7.54 -14.10 5.20
N SER A 209 6.54 -14.97 5.40
CA SER A 209 6.15 -15.46 6.74
C SER A 209 5.98 -14.35 7.80
N GLY A 210 5.42 -13.21 7.41
CA GLY A 210 5.16 -12.07 8.31
C GLY A 210 6.37 -11.19 8.62
N LYS A 211 7.46 -11.29 7.86
CA LYS A 211 8.68 -10.49 7.99
C LYS A 211 9.04 -9.82 6.68
N ILE A 212 9.75 -8.70 6.73
CA ILE A 212 10.47 -8.15 5.57
C ILE A 212 11.81 -8.90 5.48
N VAL A 213 12.03 -9.58 4.34
CA VAL A 213 13.23 -10.40 4.12
C VAL A 213 14.25 -9.71 3.21
N GLY A 214 13.87 -8.63 2.56
CA GLY A 214 14.80 -7.84 1.75
C GLY A 214 14.14 -6.65 1.07
N ARG A 215 14.99 -5.77 0.54
CA ARG A 215 14.61 -4.56 -0.20
C ARG A 215 15.54 -4.42 -1.39
N THR A 216 15.00 -4.18 -2.57
CA THR A 216 15.74 -4.09 -3.84
C THR A 216 15.23 -2.93 -4.69
N ARG A 217 16.08 -2.38 -5.56
CA ARG A 217 15.64 -1.35 -6.54
C ARG A 217 15.12 -1.97 -7.83
N GLU A 218 15.47 -3.21 -8.09
CA GLU A 218 15.04 -3.97 -9.26
C GLU A 218 14.09 -5.09 -8.83
N LEU A 219 13.25 -5.56 -9.74
CA LEU A 219 12.34 -6.67 -9.51
C LEU A 219 13.13 -8.00 -9.50
N LYS A 220 13.97 -8.16 -8.49
CA LYS A 220 14.74 -9.36 -8.23
C LYS A 220 14.62 -9.72 -6.76
N ARG A 221 14.11 -10.92 -6.49
CA ARG A 221 14.02 -11.39 -5.09
C ARG A 221 15.43 -11.52 -4.51
N PRO A 222 15.69 -10.99 -3.29
CA PRO A 222 16.97 -11.20 -2.62
C PRO A 222 17.21 -12.70 -2.40
N GLU A 223 18.45 -13.13 -2.59
CA GLU A 223 18.82 -14.52 -2.29
C GLU A 223 18.61 -14.77 -0.79
N SER A 224 17.91 -15.84 -0.45
CA SER A 224 17.78 -16.25 0.94
C SER A 224 19.18 -16.62 1.44
N HIS A 225 19.70 -15.90 2.42
CA HIS A 225 20.86 -16.34 3.16
C HIS A 225 20.47 -17.61 3.91
N GLY A 226 20.65 -18.77 3.27
CA GLY A 226 20.59 -20.06 3.93
C GLY A 226 21.63 -20.06 5.04
N GLU A 227 21.22 -20.34 6.25
CA GLU A 227 22.12 -20.69 7.34
C GLU A 227 22.98 -21.87 6.88
N SER A 228 24.21 -21.59 6.46
CA SER A 228 25.25 -22.59 6.27
C SER A 228 25.76 -23.03 7.65
N ALA A 229 24.95 -23.81 8.35
CA ALA A 229 25.41 -24.61 9.48
C ALA A 229 26.02 -25.92 8.93
N GLY A 230 27.14 -25.79 8.24
CA GLY A 230 28.02 -26.90 7.91
C GLY A 230 28.81 -27.30 9.13
N GLY A 231 28.19 -28.04 10.03
CA GLY A 231 28.91 -28.79 11.05
C GLY A 231 29.67 -29.97 10.42
N ASN A 232 30.92 -29.75 10.11
CA ASN A 232 31.89 -30.80 9.74
C ASN A 232 32.17 -31.64 10.99
N LEU A 233 31.47 -32.75 11.16
CA LEU A 233 31.90 -33.83 12.08
C LEU A 233 32.86 -34.75 11.32
N THR A 234 34.14 -34.41 11.42
CA THR A 234 35.25 -35.26 11.07
C THR A 234 35.17 -36.56 11.84
N GLY A 235 35.25 -37.64 11.11
CA GLY A 235 35.35 -39.02 11.61
C GLY A 235 36.54 -39.23 12.56
N GLY A 236 36.25 -39.83 13.66
CA GLY A 236 37.24 -40.47 14.52
C GLY A 236 37.17 -41.98 14.34
N ASN A 237 38.12 -42.51 13.58
CA ASN A 237 38.49 -43.94 13.56
C ASN A 237 39.05 -44.28 14.93
N LEU A 238 38.57 -45.35 15.55
CA LEU A 238 39.36 -46.15 16.50
C LEU A 238 38.79 -47.58 16.59
N LYS A 239 39.58 -48.50 16.04
CA LYS A 239 39.77 -49.93 16.41
C LYS A 239 38.58 -50.77 16.86
#